data_32fd2745a078e6643016ad7b1070b610
#
_entry.id   32fd2745a078e6643016ad7b1070b610
#
_cell.length_a   1.000
_cell.length_b   1.000
_cell.length_c   1.000
_cell.angle_alpha   90.00
_cell.angle_beta   90.00
_cell.angle_gamma   90.00
#
_symmetry.space_group_name_H-M   'P 1'
#
loop_
_entity.id
_entity.type
_entity.pdbx_description
1 polymer ?
#
loop_
_entity_poly.entity_id
_entity_poly.type
_entity_poly.pdbx_seq_one_letter_code
_entity_poly.pdbx_strand_id
1 'polypeptide(L)'
;MQDVLPEGGVIRKLWVSETEKYRDHVLRLDSTSRHSRLGGGVSDEFIRNYVDLSISLDTVVHGFFVDGVMRGAAELRQLGTRHPRQSEAAISVEKPWQSHGVGSALLRRTLLTARNRGFRLLHMACLADNRRMQQLARKFDAELSFDFGSVIGEVESSRANPLSLMQEVMADGHGFATAMLDLQTRLLRA
;
A
#
# COMPACT_ATOMS: atom_id res chain seq x y z
N MET A 1 18.11 -3.57 -6.62
CA MET A 1 18.44 -3.35 -5.20
C MET A 1 17.24 -3.83 -4.40
N GLN A 2 17.35 -4.88 -3.61
CA GLN A 2 16.27 -5.32 -2.72
C GLN A 2 16.21 -4.33 -1.54
N ASP A 3 15.02 -3.77 -1.28
CA ASP A 3 14.81 -2.99 -0.06
C ASP A 3 14.92 -3.95 1.13
N VAL A 4 15.87 -3.71 2.02
CA VAL A 4 16.00 -4.48 3.26
C VAL A 4 14.89 -4.00 4.19
N LEU A 5 13.94 -4.87 4.48
CA LEU A 5 12.88 -4.57 5.45
C LEU A 5 13.43 -4.63 6.88
N PRO A 6 12.84 -3.90 7.83
CA PRO A 6 13.12 -4.08 9.24
C PRO A 6 12.96 -5.54 9.66
N GLU A 7 13.77 -5.97 10.63
CA GLU A 7 13.77 -7.34 11.14
C GLU A 7 12.37 -7.78 11.59
N GLY A 8 11.98 -8.99 11.22
CA GLY A 8 10.63 -9.53 11.48
C GLY A 8 9.52 -8.94 10.61
N GLY A 9 9.86 -8.02 9.71
CA GLY A 9 8.88 -7.37 8.83
C GLY A 9 8.53 -8.18 7.59
N VAL A 10 7.25 -8.33 7.30
CA VAL A 10 6.73 -9.06 6.12
C VAL A 10 5.74 -8.21 5.36
N ILE A 11 5.85 -8.20 4.01
CA ILE A 11 4.83 -7.59 3.15
C ILE A 11 3.98 -8.69 2.54
N ARG A 12 2.66 -8.57 2.71
CA ARG A 12 1.69 -9.48 2.10
C ARG A 12 0.38 -8.79 1.77
N LYS A 13 -0.41 -9.42 0.92
CA LYS A 13 -1.81 -9.01 0.69
C LYS A 13 -2.62 -9.12 1.97
N LEU A 14 -3.51 -8.17 2.15
CA LEU A 14 -4.57 -8.21 3.15
C LEU A 14 -5.71 -9.09 2.64
N TRP A 15 -6.22 -9.96 3.47
CA TRP A 15 -7.44 -10.70 3.17
C TRP A 15 -8.66 -9.88 3.61
N VAL A 16 -9.79 -10.11 2.95
CA VAL A 16 -11.05 -9.42 3.28
C VAL A 16 -11.42 -9.63 4.76
N SER A 17 -11.16 -10.81 5.31
CA SER A 17 -11.37 -11.11 6.74
C SER A 17 -10.46 -10.34 7.70
N GLU A 18 -9.44 -9.63 7.21
CA GLU A 18 -8.49 -8.87 8.00
C GLU A 18 -8.68 -7.35 7.86
N THR A 19 -9.82 -6.89 7.34
CA THR A 19 -10.14 -5.45 7.16
C THR A 19 -9.90 -4.64 8.42
N GLU A 20 -10.15 -5.22 9.60
CA GLU A 20 -9.89 -4.60 10.90
C GLU A 20 -8.42 -4.22 11.08
N LYS A 21 -7.47 -5.04 10.61
CA LYS A 21 -6.03 -4.74 10.71
C LYS A 21 -5.66 -3.48 9.92
N TYR A 22 -6.30 -3.27 8.76
CA TYR A 22 -6.09 -2.06 7.97
C TYR A 22 -6.73 -0.85 8.65
N ARG A 23 -7.95 -0.99 9.17
CA ARG A 23 -8.62 0.07 9.95
C ARG A 23 -7.78 0.51 11.13
N ASP A 24 -7.31 -0.44 11.92
CA ASP A 24 -6.47 -0.18 13.10
C ASP A 24 -5.16 0.52 12.71
N HIS A 25 -4.53 0.12 11.59
CA HIS A 25 -3.34 0.79 11.09
C HIS A 25 -3.63 2.26 10.77
N VAL A 26 -4.70 2.57 10.03
CA VAL A 26 -5.04 3.96 9.66
C VAL A 26 -5.39 4.78 10.91
N LEU A 27 -6.07 4.18 11.88
CA LEU A 27 -6.39 4.83 13.17
C LEU A 27 -5.15 5.13 14.02
N ARG A 28 -4.07 4.32 13.92
CA ARG A 28 -2.81 4.56 14.65
C ARG A 28 -1.89 5.57 14.00
N LEU A 29 -2.18 6.02 12.78
CA LEU A 29 -1.37 7.07 12.13
C LEU A 29 -1.40 8.34 12.99
N ASP A 30 -0.25 8.96 13.17
CA ASP A 30 -0.16 10.29 13.78
C ASP A 30 -0.85 11.36 12.90
N SER A 31 -1.13 12.52 13.48
CA SER A 31 -1.89 13.59 12.80
C SER A 31 -1.27 14.01 11.45
N THR A 32 0.05 14.10 11.37
CA THR A 32 0.76 14.46 10.13
C THR A 32 0.62 13.36 9.08
N SER A 33 0.77 12.11 9.48
CA SER A 33 0.63 10.96 8.57
C SER A 33 -0.82 10.78 8.10
N ARG A 34 -1.82 11.02 8.97
CA ARG A 34 -3.25 11.04 8.60
C ARG A 34 -3.52 12.16 7.58
N HIS A 35 -3.05 13.36 7.87
CA HIS A 35 -3.21 14.51 6.98
C HIS A 35 -2.62 14.20 5.59
N SER A 36 -1.39 13.72 5.55
CA SER A 36 -0.71 13.36 4.29
C SER A 36 -1.40 12.23 3.52
N ARG A 37 -2.04 11.27 4.21
CA ARG A 37 -2.69 10.10 3.60
C ARG A 37 -4.11 10.41 3.12
N LEU A 38 -4.86 11.21 3.87
CA LEU A 38 -6.30 11.43 3.66
C LEU A 38 -6.62 12.87 3.18
N GLY A 39 -5.60 13.70 2.96
CA GLY A 39 -5.74 15.06 2.44
C GLY A 39 -6.27 16.07 3.45
N GLY A 40 -6.37 15.70 4.74
CA GLY A 40 -6.91 16.60 5.78
C GLY A 40 -6.93 16.01 7.17
N GLY A 41 -7.34 16.81 8.14
CA GLY A 41 -7.66 16.35 9.49
C GLY A 41 -9.01 15.64 9.50
N VAL A 42 -9.02 14.33 9.61
CA VAL A 42 -10.23 13.50 9.57
C VAL A 42 -10.50 12.85 10.91
N SER A 43 -11.78 12.66 11.25
CA SER A 43 -12.22 11.96 12.46
C SER A 43 -11.99 10.45 12.37
N ASP A 44 -11.95 9.79 13.52
CA ASP A 44 -11.86 8.32 13.57
C ASP A 44 -13.10 7.65 12.94
N GLU A 45 -14.28 8.28 13.03
CA GLU A 45 -15.50 7.81 12.36
C GLU A 45 -15.36 7.85 10.83
N PHE A 46 -14.81 8.95 10.29
CA PHE A 46 -14.50 9.04 8.86
C PHE A 46 -13.55 7.92 8.43
N ILE A 47 -12.50 7.64 9.21
CA ILE A 47 -11.54 6.58 8.90
C ILE A 47 -12.21 5.21 8.87
N ARG A 48 -13.10 4.91 9.84
CA ARG A 48 -13.85 3.63 9.86
C ARG A 48 -14.67 3.46 8.58
N ASN A 49 -15.48 4.46 8.26
CA ASN A 49 -16.32 4.46 7.06
C ASN A 49 -15.49 4.38 5.78
N TYR A 50 -14.37 5.12 5.70
CA TYR A 50 -13.46 5.08 4.58
C TYR A 50 -12.92 3.67 4.34
N VAL A 51 -12.41 3.01 5.37
CA VAL A 51 -11.84 1.66 5.26
C VAL A 51 -12.90 0.64 4.85
N ASP A 52 -14.10 0.70 5.43
CA ASP A 52 -15.19 -0.22 5.09
C ASP A 52 -15.65 -0.07 3.64
N LEU A 53 -15.65 1.15 3.11
CA LEU A 53 -15.99 1.42 1.71
C LEU A 53 -14.82 1.13 0.75
N SER A 54 -13.57 1.27 1.20
CA SER A 54 -12.39 1.06 0.36
C SER A 54 -12.15 -0.42 0.05
N ILE A 55 -12.48 -1.33 0.96
CA ILE A 55 -12.27 -2.76 0.76
C ILE A 55 -13.36 -3.33 -0.14
N SER A 56 -13.06 -3.46 -1.41
CA SER A 56 -13.92 -4.02 -2.44
C SER A 56 -13.17 -5.07 -3.27
N LEU A 57 -13.88 -5.77 -4.15
CA LEU A 57 -13.27 -6.75 -5.07
C LEU A 57 -12.23 -6.13 -6.01
N ASP A 58 -12.36 -4.83 -6.30
CA ASP A 58 -11.47 -4.10 -7.20
C ASP A 58 -10.28 -3.45 -6.48
N THR A 59 -10.26 -3.53 -5.15
CA THR A 59 -9.19 -2.98 -4.32
C THR A 59 -8.24 -4.08 -3.83
N VAL A 60 -6.94 -3.80 -3.88
CA VAL A 60 -5.91 -4.65 -3.24
C VAL A 60 -5.19 -3.82 -2.20
N VAL A 61 -5.09 -4.34 -0.99
CA VAL A 61 -4.25 -3.76 0.06
C VAL A 61 -3.06 -4.67 0.31
N HIS A 62 -1.85 -4.12 0.17
CA HIS A 62 -0.63 -4.76 0.65
C HIS A 62 -0.29 -4.17 2.02
N GLY A 63 -0.15 -5.02 3.02
CA GLY A 63 0.22 -4.63 4.38
C GLY A 63 1.68 -4.99 4.68
N PHE A 64 2.38 -4.09 5.36
CA PHE A 64 3.63 -4.39 6.05
C PHE A 64 3.29 -4.76 7.49
N PHE A 65 3.65 -5.97 7.89
CA PHE A 65 3.32 -6.53 9.20
C PHE A 65 4.60 -6.77 10.01
N VAL A 66 4.52 -6.48 11.30
CA VAL A 66 5.52 -6.85 12.31
C VAL A 66 4.76 -7.43 13.49
N ASP A 67 5.13 -8.63 13.92
CA ASP A 67 4.44 -9.39 14.98
C ASP A 67 2.91 -9.49 14.73
N GLY A 68 2.53 -9.67 13.45
CA GLY A 68 1.15 -9.75 12.98
C GLY A 68 0.33 -8.47 13.08
N VAL A 69 0.94 -7.34 13.48
CA VAL A 69 0.32 -6.01 13.47
C VAL A 69 0.71 -5.27 12.20
N MET A 70 -0.28 -4.73 11.48
CA MET A 70 -0.03 -3.93 10.29
C MET A 70 0.57 -2.58 10.70
N ARG A 71 1.78 -2.27 10.19
CA ARG A 71 2.55 -1.05 10.46
C ARG A 71 2.68 -0.13 9.26
N GLY A 72 2.28 -0.62 8.08
CA GLY A 72 2.21 0.14 6.84
C GLY A 72 1.26 -0.52 5.87
N ALA A 73 0.70 0.25 4.96
CA ALA A 73 -0.23 -0.21 3.94
C ALA A 73 -0.02 0.52 2.62
N ALA A 74 -0.24 -0.20 1.52
CA ALA A 74 -0.42 0.36 0.18
C ALA A 74 -1.73 -0.18 -0.38
N GLU A 75 -2.64 0.73 -0.68
CA GLU A 75 -3.92 0.47 -1.32
C GLU A 75 -3.78 0.67 -2.83
N LEU A 76 -4.19 -0.29 -3.62
CA LEU A 76 -4.29 -0.22 -5.08
C LEU A 76 -5.76 -0.28 -5.48
N ARG A 77 -6.25 0.75 -6.17
CA ARG A 77 -7.64 0.86 -6.62
C ARG A 77 -7.70 1.20 -8.11
N GLN A 78 -8.65 0.61 -8.84
CA GLN A 78 -8.94 1.01 -10.21
C GLN A 78 -9.61 2.38 -10.26
N LEU A 79 -9.20 3.24 -11.19
CA LEU A 79 -9.79 4.56 -11.40
C LEU A 79 -11.03 4.48 -12.31
N GLY A 80 -12.14 4.01 -11.74
CA GLY A 80 -13.45 3.98 -12.38
C GLY A 80 -13.51 3.16 -13.69
N THR A 81 -14.70 3.04 -14.24
CA THR A 81 -14.94 2.28 -15.49
C THR A 81 -14.52 3.01 -16.75
N ARG A 82 -14.42 4.35 -16.71
CA ARG A 82 -13.97 5.17 -17.84
C ARG A 82 -12.48 5.03 -18.14
N HIS A 83 -11.69 4.64 -17.15
CA HIS A 83 -10.24 4.47 -17.24
C HIS A 83 -9.83 3.05 -16.79
N PRO A 84 -10.25 2.00 -17.50
CA PRO A 84 -10.10 0.61 -17.03
C PRO A 84 -8.64 0.14 -16.93
N ARG A 85 -7.69 0.90 -17.50
CA ARG A 85 -6.26 0.61 -17.44
C ARG A 85 -5.47 1.56 -16.53
N GLN A 86 -6.18 2.37 -15.76
CA GLN A 86 -5.58 3.29 -14.81
C GLN A 86 -5.94 2.87 -13.38
N SER A 87 -5.01 3.03 -12.49
CA SER A 87 -5.15 2.72 -11.08
C SER A 87 -4.54 3.82 -10.23
N GLU A 88 -4.93 3.87 -8.97
CA GLU A 88 -4.36 4.75 -7.97
C GLU A 88 -3.71 3.93 -6.86
N ALA A 89 -2.55 4.37 -6.39
CA ALA A 89 -1.93 3.83 -5.20
C ALA A 89 -1.87 4.88 -4.10
N ALA A 90 -2.32 4.49 -2.91
CA ALA A 90 -2.24 5.31 -1.72
C ALA A 90 -1.44 4.57 -0.64
N ILE A 91 -0.41 5.21 -0.08
CA ILE A 91 0.55 4.56 0.81
C ILE A 91 0.55 5.28 2.16
N SER A 92 0.60 4.49 3.23
CA SER A 92 0.82 4.98 4.60
C SER A 92 1.77 4.06 5.35
N VAL A 93 2.61 4.66 6.20
CA VAL A 93 3.54 3.93 7.08
C VAL A 93 3.54 4.63 8.44
N GLU A 94 3.38 3.88 9.53
CA GLU A 94 3.45 4.42 10.88
C GLU A 94 4.85 5.03 11.14
N LYS A 95 4.90 6.14 11.86
CA LYS A 95 6.09 6.97 12.05
C LYS A 95 7.36 6.20 12.47
N PRO A 96 7.30 5.23 13.38
CA PRO A 96 8.50 4.45 13.77
C PRO A 96 9.08 3.61 12.63
N TRP A 97 8.29 3.31 11.60
CA TRP A 97 8.66 2.45 10.48
C TRP A 97 8.97 3.22 9.19
N GLN A 98 8.87 4.57 9.24
CA GLN A 98 9.23 5.42 8.11
C GLN A 98 10.76 5.48 7.93
N SER A 99 11.19 5.78 6.69
CA SER A 99 12.62 5.89 6.33
C SER A 99 13.45 4.58 6.42
N HIS A 100 12.78 3.43 6.59
CA HIS A 100 13.38 2.10 6.64
C HIS A 100 13.09 1.26 5.38
N GLY A 101 12.81 1.90 4.24
CA GLY A 101 12.54 1.19 2.99
C GLY A 101 11.11 0.62 2.84
N VAL A 102 10.30 0.63 3.91
CA VAL A 102 8.94 0.04 3.93
C VAL A 102 8.05 0.60 2.81
N GLY A 103 8.00 1.93 2.65
CA GLY A 103 7.20 2.56 1.59
C GLY A 103 7.65 2.14 0.19
N SER A 104 8.96 2.00 -0.05
CA SER A 104 9.51 1.52 -1.33
C SER A 104 9.12 0.06 -1.60
N ALA A 105 9.21 -0.79 -0.60
CA ALA A 105 8.87 -2.19 -0.73
C ALA A 105 7.35 -2.39 -0.96
N LEU A 106 6.51 -1.62 -0.27
CA LEU A 106 5.07 -1.57 -0.48
C LEU A 106 4.72 -1.11 -1.91
N LEU A 107 5.32 0.00 -2.38
CA LEU A 107 5.07 0.49 -3.73
C LEU A 107 5.52 -0.50 -4.80
N ARG A 108 6.70 -1.12 -4.63
CA ARG A 108 7.19 -2.17 -5.54
C ARG A 108 6.19 -3.33 -5.66
N ARG A 109 5.65 -3.77 -4.53
CA ARG A 109 4.65 -4.84 -4.49
C ARG A 109 3.35 -4.44 -5.16
N THR A 110 2.92 -3.19 -4.96
CA THR A 110 1.73 -2.62 -5.57
C THR A 110 1.87 -2.47 -7.09
N LEU A 111 3.04 -2.00 -7.57
CA LEU A 111 3.35 -1.92 -8.99
C LEU A 111 3.35 -3.29 -9.68
N LEU A 112 3.87 -4.33 -9.02
CA LEU A 112 3.82 -5.70 -9.55
C LEU A 112 2.37 -6.18 -9.72
N THR A 113 1.52 -5.96 -8.72
CA THR A 113 0.10 -6.29 -8.79
C THR A 113 -0.64 -5.45 -9.83
N ALA A 114 -0.37 -4.15 -9.92
CA ALA A 114 -0.95 -3.27 -10.95
C ALA A 114 -0.61 -3.76 -12.36
N ARG A 115 0.66 -4.08 -12.60
CA ARG A 115 1.14 -4.67 -13.85
C ARG A 115 0.40 -5.96 -14.23
N ASN A 116 0.29 -6.90 -13.28
CA ASN A 116 -0.30 -8.22 -13.51
C ASN A 116 -1.83 -8.15 -13.66
N ARG A 117 -2.47 -7.12 -13.10
CA ARG A 117 -3.89 -6.79 -13.35
C ARG A 117 -4.13 -6.02 -14.66
N GLY A 118 -3.08 -5.73 -15.44
CA GLY A 118 -3.18 -5.07 -16.73
C GLY A 118 -3.33 -3.55 -16.69
N PHE A 119 -3.14 -2.93 -15.50
CA PHE A 119 -3.06 -1.48 -15.39
C PHE A 119 -1.80 -0.97 -16.11
N ARG A 120 -1.98 0.14 -16.86
CA ARG A 120 -0.92 0.76 -17.66
C ARG A 120 -0.34 1.98 -16.99
N LEU A 121 -1.15 2.64 -16.18
CA LEU A 121 -0.79 3.88 -15.50
C LEU A 121 -1.21 3.77 -14.04
N LEU A 122 -0.26 4.02 -13.16
CA LEU A 122 -0.47 4.10 -11.72
C LEU A 122 -0.32 5.54 -11.28
N HIS A 123 -1.39 6.11 -10.74
CA HIS A 123 -1.41 7.44 -10.16
C HIS A 123 -1.10 7.38 -8.66
N MET A 124 -0.38 8.36 -8.18
CA MET A 124 -0.09 8.58 -6.76
C MET A 124 -0.33 10.05 -6.44
N ALA A 125 -1.48 10.35 -5.85
CA ALA A 125 -1.78 11.71 -5.41
C ALA A 125 -1.22 11.97 -4.01
N CYS A 126 -0.60 13.14 -3.81
CA CYS A 126 -0.15 13.60 -2.50
C CYS A 126 -0.22 15.12 -2.38
N LEU A 127 -0.19 15.61 -1.15
CA LEU A 127 -0.09 17.05 -0.89
C LEU A 127 1.27 17.58 -1.36
N ALA A 128 1.32 18.85 -1.77
CA ALA A 128 2.54 19.49 -2.29
C ALA A 128 3.66 19.59 -1.25
N ASP A 129 3.36 19.58 0.04
CA ASP A 129 4.32 19.54 1.14
C ASP A 129 4.80 18.13 1.50
N ASN A 130 4.16 17.06 0.98
CA ASN A 130 4.56 15.68 1.22
C ASN A 130 5.78 15.29 0.36
N ARG A 131 6.94 15.86 0.70
CA ARG A 131 8.21 15.61 -0.01
C ARG A 131 8.62 14.14 0.00
N ARG A 132 8.25 13.39 1.06
CA ARG A 132 8.57 11.94 1.16
C ARG A 132 7.86 11.14 0.08
N MET A 133 6.58 11.41 -0.16
CA MET A 133 5.83 10.73 -1.22
C MET A 133 6.35 11.10 -2.60
N GLN A 134 6.71 12.37 -2.83
CA GLN A 134 7.33 12.81 -4.07
C GLN A 134 8.68 12.13 -4.32
N GLN A 135 9.52 12.00 -3.28
CA GLN A 135 10.80 11.27 -3.39
C GLN A 135 10.58 9.77 -3.67
N LEU A 136 9.58 9.19 -3.02
CA LEU A 136 9.20 7.81 -3.28
C LEU A 136 8.74 7.62 -4.73
N ALA A 137 7.89 8.50 -5.24
CA ALA A 137 7.41 8.46 -6.62
C ALA A 137 8.59 8.58 -7.62
N ARG A 138 9.50 9.54 -7.43
CA ARG A 138 10.70 9.70 -8.27
C ARG A 138 11.61 8.47 -8.26
N LYS A 139 11.72 7.76 -7.13
CA LYS A 139 12.51 6.53 -7.04
C LYS A 139 11.99 5.42 -7.97
N PHE A 140 10.74 5.52 -8.38
CA PHE A 140 10.08 4.59 -9.31
C PHE A 140 9.78 5.23 -10.67
N ASP A 141 10.59 6.24 -11.03
CA ASP A 141 10.55 6.92 -12.33
C ASP A 141 9.18 7.57 -12.64
N ALA A 142 8.46 8.02 -11.58
CA ALA A 142 7.20 8.71 -11.77
C ALA A 142 7.40 10.10 -12.37
N GLU A 143 6.58 10.44 -13.36
CA GLU A 143 6.39 11.80 -13.81
C GLU A 143 5.54 12.57 -12.80
N LEU A 144 6.03 13.73 -12.33
CA LEU A 144 5.33 14.53 -11.34
C LEU A 144 4.69 15.75 -11.99
N SER A 145 3.39 15.89 -11.83
CA SER A 145 2.63 17.10 -12.17
C SER A 145 2.15 17.81 -10.91
N PHE A 146 2.18 19.14 -10.93
CA PHE A 146 1.83 19.98 -9.78
C PHE A 146 0.54 20.73 -10.10
N ASP A 147 -0.46 20.62 -9.23
CA ASP A 147 -1.76 21.27 -9.37
C ASP A 147 -2.27 21.77 -8.02
N PHE A 148 -2.48 23.11 -7.89
CA PHE A 148 -3.12 23.81 -6.77
C PHE A 148 -2.98 23.16 -5.37
N GLY A 149 -1.73 22.91 -4.92
CA GLY A 149 -1.45 22.36 -3.57
C GLY A 149 -1.39 20.85 -3.52
N SER A 150 -1.57 20.13 -4.63
CA SER A 150 -1.38 18.72 -4.79
C SER A 150 -0.30 18.36 -5.81
N VAL A 151 0.22 17.16 -5.72
CA VAL A 151 1.16 16.57 -6.68
C VAL A 151 0.64 15.22 -7.08
N ILE A 152 0.55 14.98 -8.38
CA ILE A 152 0.20 13.69 -8.95
C ILE A 152 1.47 13.09 -9.55
N GLY A 153 1.87 11.94 -9.06
CA GLY A 153 2.92 11.12 -9.66
C GLY A 153 2.30 10.05 -10.55
N GLU A 154 2.79 9.91 -11.77
CA GLU A 154 2.35 8.91 -12.72
C GLU A 154 3.47 7.94 -13.04
N VAL A 155 3.23 6.64 -12.83
CA VAL A 155 4.17 5.57 -13.17
C VAL A 155 3.58 4.73 -14.27
N GLU A 156 4.29 4.64 -15.41
CA GLU A 156 3.92 3.70 -16.45
C GLU A 156 4.24 2.27 -16.04
N SER A 157 3.28 1.38 -16.22
CA SER A 157 3.43 -0.04 -15.93
C SER A 157 3.69 -0.84 -17.19
N SER A 158 4.74 -1.66 -17.18
CA SER A 158 5.02 -2.62 -18.25
C SER A 158 3.87 -3.63 -18.39
N ARG A 159 3.83 -4.36 -19.50
CA ARG A 159 2.87 -5.46 -19.67
C ARG A 159 3.20 -6.62 -18.73
N ALA A 160 2.16 -7.30 -18.23
CA ALA A 160 2.32 -8.57 -17.52
C ALA A 160 3.09 -9.55 -18.40
N ASN A 161 3.95 -10.35 -17.78
CA ASN A 161 4.66 -11.44 -18.43
C ASN A 161 4.73 -12.64 -17.48
N PRO A 162 5.08 -13.85 -17.96
CA PRO A 162 5.12 -15.06 -17.12
C PRO A 162 5.97 -14.91 -15.87
N LEU A 163 7.10 -14.19 -15.98
CA LEU A 163 7.99 -13.95 -14.84
C LEU A 163 7.32 -13.06 -13.77
N SER A 164 6.64 -11.99 -14.18
CA SER A 164 5.94 -11.11 -13.23
C SER A 164 4.79 -11.82 -12.53
N LEU A 165 4.06 -12.68 -13.23
CA LEU A 165 3.00 -13.50 -12.66
C LEU A 165 3.58 -14.49 -11.63
N MET A 166 4.65 -15.16 -11.99
CA MET A 166 5.34 -16.09 -11.08
C MET A 166 5.87 -15.38 -9.82
N GLN A 167 6.47 -14.19 -9.97
CA GLN A 167 6.93 -13.38 -8.84
C GLN A 167 5.77 -13.01 -7.89
N GLU A 168 4.61 -12.67 -8.42
CA GLU A 168 3.44 -12.36 -7.59
C GLU A 168 2.95 -13.60 -6.85
N VAL A 169 2.81 -14.74 -7.52
CA VAL A 169 2.39 -16.01 -6.91
C VAL A 169 3.35 -16.44 -5.80
N MET A 170 4.66 -16.37 -6.03
CA MET A 170 5.66 -16.70 -5.00
C MET A 170 5.57 -15.77 -3.78
N ALA A 171 5.43 -14.48 -4.00
CA ALA A 171 5.32 -13.52 -2.92
C ALA A 171 3.98 -13.64 -2.17
N ASP A 172 2.88 -13.99 -2.84
CA ASP A 172 1.60 -14.29 -2.20
C ASP A 172 1.67 -15.59 -1.39
N GLY A 173 2.32 -16.64 -1.91
CA GLY A 173 2.54 -17.89 -1.22
C GLY A 173 3.39 -17.74 0.05
N HIS A 174 4.47 -16.97 -0.03
CA HIS A 174 5.29 -16.63 1.15
C HIS A 174 4.48 -15.82 2.19
N GLY A 175 3.71 -14.84 1.73
CA GLY A 175 2.83 -14.05 2.59
C GLY A 175 1.76 -14.88 3.29
N PHE A 176 1.18 -15.88 2.60
CA PHE A 176 0.23 -16.82 3.17
C PHE A 176 0.88 -17.69 4.27
N ALA A 177 2.03 -18.28 3.99
CA ALA A 177 2.74 -19.10 4.96
C ALA A 177 3.08 -18.31 6.24
N THR A 178 3.55 -17.08 6.09
CA THR A 178 3.86 -16.20 7.23
C THR A 178 2.61 -15.85 8.04
N ALA A 179 1.49 -15.56 7.38
CA ALA A 179 0.23 -15.25 8.07
C ALA A 179 -0.29 -16.44 8.89
N MET A 180 -0.13 -17.66 8.36
CA MET A 180 -0.50 -18.88 9.06
C MET A 180 0.38 -19.14 10.28
N LEU A 181 1.69 -18.92 10.17
CA LEU A 181 2.62 -19.04 11.30
C LEU A 181 2.31 -18.02 12.39
N ASP A 182 2.01 -16.77 12.03
CA ASP A 182 1.59 -15.74 12.97
C ASP A 182 0.31 -16.13 13.71
N LEU A 183 -0.68 -16.67 13.00
CA LEU A 183 -1.93 -17.14 13.59
C LEU A 183 -1.68 -18.27 14.58
N GLN A 184 -0.88 -19.27 14.19
CA GLN A 184 -0.51 -20.40 15.03
C GLN A 184 0.21 -19.93 16.31
N THR A 185 1.16 -19.03 16.18
CA THR A 185 1.92 -18.51 17.32
C THR A 185 1.03 -17.77 18.31
N ARG A 186 0.02 -17.05 17.83
CA ARG A 186 -0.95 -16.35 18.69
C ARG A 186 -1.88 -17.32 19.42
N LEU A 187 -2.38 -18.36 18.73
CA LEU A 187 -3.23 -19.38 19.34
C LEU A 187 -2.49 -20.17 20.42
N LEU A 188 -1.17 -20.35 20.29
CA LEU A 188 -0.35 -21.03 21.29
C LEU A 188 0.01 -20.16 22.50
N ARG A 189 -0.15 -18.83 22.39
CA ARG A 189 0.15 -17.85 23.47
C ARG A 189 -1.10 -17.36 24.20
N ALA A 190 -2.30 -17.67 23.70
CA ALA A 190 -3.59 -17.38 24.31
C ALA A 190 -4.07 -18.53 25.20
#